data_cc79c795841422937cc28276bc0e36ed
#
_entry.id   cc79c795841422937cc28276bc0e36ed
#
_cell.length_a   1.000
_cell.length_b   1.000
_cell.length_c   1.000
_cell.angle_alpha   90.00
_cell.angle_beta   90.00
_cell.angle_gamma   90.00
#
_symmetry.space_group_name_H-M   'P 1'
#
loop_
_entity.id
_entity.type
_entity.pdbx_description
1 polymer ?
#
loop_
_entity_poly.entity_id
_entity_poly.type
_entity_poly.pdbx_seq_one_letter_code
_entity_poly.pdbx_strand_id
1 'polypeptide(L)'
;DLFNHMADVVTARGRVEAAEAFELLASELEEHVKNGTTTAPFKEQHRIMFEGIPCWPKLPDLFKPLKANGLNITGVVYAPAFGFVYNNLDELVKAYCKAPNSVSIEQGVAWREGLIRDNKVDGVLVHYNRSCKPWSGYMPEMQRRFTKDLGIPTAGFDGDQADPRNFNAAQYETRVQGLVEAMEANDAKK
;
A
#
# COMPACT_ATOMS: atom_id res chain seq x y z
N ASP A 1 -6.67 -1.01 -7.73
CA ASP A 1 -7.08 0.07 -8.63
C ASP A 1 -6.79 1.48 -8.08
N LEU A 2 -6.77 1.69 -6.76
CA LEU A 2 -6.34 2.97 -6.17
C LEU A 2 -4.93 3.40 -6.63
N PHE A 3 -4.04 2.47 -6.92
CA PHE A 3 -2.74 2.80 -7.51
C PHE A 3 -2.85 3.46 -8.89
N ASN A 4 -3.85 3.11 -9.67
CA ASN A 4 -4.02 3.66 -11.02
C ASN A 4 -4.51 5.12 -11.00
N HIS A 5 -5.16 5.55 -9.91
CA HIS A 5 -5.63 6.93 -9.73
C HIS A 5 -4.58 7.86 -9.10
N MET A 6 -3.39 7.36 -8.81
CA MET A 6 -2.28 8.18 -8.28
C MET A 6 -1.91 9.33 -9.22
N ALA A 7 -1.96 9.13 -10.53
CA ALA A 7 -1.67 10.18 -11.49
C ALA A 7 -2.61 11.37 -11.30
N ASP A 8 -3.90 11.11 -11.13
CA ASP A 8 -4.92 12.15 -10.96
C ASP A 8 -4.72 12.91 -9.64
N VAL A 9 -4.41 12.20 -8.55
CA VAL A 9 -4.10 12.83 -7.24
C VAL A 9 -2.87 13.74 -7.33
N VAL A 10 -1.85 13.35 -8.06
CA VAL A 10 -0.57 14.09 -8.13
C VAL A 10 -0.61 15.19 -9.20
N THR A 11 -1.09 14.87 -10.41
CA THR A 11 -0.97 15.77 -11.58
C THR A 11 -2.16 16.69 -11.77
N ALA A 12 -3.35 16.29 -11.32
CA ALA A 12 -4.59 17.05 -11.47
C ALA A 12 -5.07 17.71 -10.16
N ARG A 13 -4.24 17.73 -9.14
CA ARG A 13 -4.55 18.35 -7.84
C ARG A 13 -4.98 19.81 -8.01
N GLY A 14 -6.09 20.17 -7.33
CA GLY A 14 -6.64 21.52 -7.36
C GLY A 14 -7.52 21.83 -8.58
N ARG A 15 -7.78 20.86 -9.44
CA ARG A 15 -8.70 20.99 -10.58
C ARG A 15 -10.09 20.46 -10.20
N VAL A 16 -11.11 21.13 -10.70
CA VAL A 16 -12.51 20.77 -10.44
C VAL A 16 -12.82 19.39 -11.03
N GLU A 17 -12.34 19.12 -12.24
CA GLU A 17 -12.57 17.84 -12.93
C GLU A 17 -11.98 16.65 -12.19
N ALA A 18 -10.86 16.84 -11.50
CA ALA A 18 -10.29 15.80 -10.65
C ALA A 18 -11.14 15.56 -9.39
N ALA A 19 -11.69 16.62 -8.78
CA ALA A 19 -12.59 16.48 -7.64
C ALA A 19 -13.86 15.71 -8.04
N GLU A 20 -14.49 16.08 -9.15
CA GLU A 20 -15.68 15.41 -9.70
C GLU A 20 -15.42 13.92 -9.99
N ALA A 21 -14.24 13.58 -10.57
CA ALA A 21 -13.86 12.20 -10.84
C ALA A 21 -13.71 11.39 -9.54
N PHE A 22 -13.12 11.97 -8.48
CA PHE A 22 -12.99 11.29 -7.19
C PHE A 22 -14.31 11.17 -6.45
N GLU A 23 -15.21 12.14 -6.56
CA GLU A 23 -16.56 12.05 -6.01
C GLU A 23 -17.37 10.93 -6.68
N LEU A 24 -17.27 10.80 -8.01
CA LEU A 24 -17.89 9.71 -8.75
C LEU A 24 -17.31 8.36 -8.32
N LEU A 25 -15.98 8.23 -8.25
CA LEU A 25 -15.32 7.01 -7.79
C LEU A 25 -15.73 6.61 -6.37
N ALA A 26 -15.81 7.58 -5.46
CA ALA A 26 -16.26 7.34 -4.08
C ALA A 26 -17.71 6.83 -4.06
N SER A 27 -18.60 7.44 -4.85
CA SER A 27 -20.00 7.03 -4.98
C SER A 27 -20.14 5.59 -5.53
N GLU A 28 -19.36 5.23 -6.55
CA GLU A 28 -19.34 3.86 -7.09
C GLU A 28 -18.85 2.84 -6.05
N LEU A 29 -17.81 3.17 -5.27
CA LEU A 29 -17.31 2.31 -4.21
C LEU A 29 -18.34 2.15 -3.07
N GLU A 30 -19.03 3.20 -2.69
CA GLU A 30 -20.12 3.16 -1.70
C GLU A 30 -21.27 2.25 -2.17
N GLU A 31 -21.62 2.32 -3.46
CA GLU A 31 -22.63 1.46 -4.05
C GLU A 31 -22.19 -0.02 -4.03
N HIS A 32 -20.94 -0.32 -4.36
CA HIS A 32 -20.37 -1.67 -4.25
C HIS A 32 -20.43 -2.18 -2.80
N VAL A 33 -20.05 -1.37 -1.83
CA VAL A 33 -20.14 -1.74 -0.41
C VAL A 33 -21.59 -2.02 0.01
N LYS A 34 -22.54 -1.17 -0.38
CA LYS A 34 -23.96 -1.32 -0.08
C LYS A 34 -24.55 -2.59 -0.66
N ASN A 35 -24.16 -2.95 -1.88
CA ASN A 35 -24.66 -4.10 -2.61
C ASN A 35 -23.88 -5.40 -2.32
N GLY A 36 -22.80 -5.34 -1.52
CA GLY A 36 -21.92 -6.49 -1.26
C GLY A 36 -21.21 -7.00 -2.51
N THR A 37 -20.96 -6.10 -3.48
CA THR A 37 -20.28 -6.43 -4.74
C THR A 37 -18.85 -5.88 -4.74
N THR A 38 -18.04 -6.34 -5.70
CA THR A 38 -16.64 -5.90 -5.86
C THR A 38 -16.26 -5.86 -7.33
N THR A 39 -15.33 -4.99 -7.69
CA THR A 39 -14.68 -4.96 -8.99
C THR A 39 -13.46 -5.88 -9.08
N ALA A 40 -13.06 -6.52 -7.98
CA ALA A 40 -11.93 -7.44 -7.96
C ALA A 40 -12.26 -8.68 -8.83
N PRO A 41 -11.41 -9.03 -9.81
CA PRO A 41 -11.65 -10.16 -10.73
C PRO A 41 -11.33 -11.53 -10.10
N PHE A 42 -11.15 -11.58 -8.77
CA PHE A 42 -10.77 -12.78 -8.01
C PHE A 42 -11.46 -12.78 -6.65
N LYS A 43 -11.54 -13.97 -6.04
CA LYS A 43 -12.06 -14.12 -4.67
C LYS A 43 -10.99 -13.68 -3.68
N GLU A 44 -11.31 -12.69 -2.82
CA GLU A 44 -10.46 -12.26 -1.72
C GLU A 44 -10.26 -13.40 -0.72
N GLN A 45 -9.00 -13.74 -0.44
CA GLN A 45 -8.60 -14.67 0.60
C GLN A 45 -8.01 -13.92 1.80
N HIS A 46 -7.09 -13.00 1.52
CA HIS A 46 -6.43 -12.15 2.50
C HIS A 46 -6.34 -10.71 2.03
N ARG A 47 -6.29 -9.80 2.97
CA ARG A 47 -6.07 -8.37 2.77
C ARG A 47 -4.65 -7.99 3.10
N ILE A 48 -3.97 -7.31 2.21
CA ILE A 48 -2.61 -6.89 2.43
C ILE A 48 -2.44 -5.37 2.36
N MET A 49 -1.49 -4.86 3.13
CA MET A 49 -0.94 -3.54 2.92
C MET A 49 0.27 -3.63 2.00
N PHE A 50 0.28 -2.83 0.95
CA PHE A 50 1.47 -2.64 0.13
C PHE A 50 2.27 -1.43 0.66
N GLU A 51 3.45 -1.72 1.21
CA GLU A 51 4.35 -0.71 1.77
C GLU A 51 5.44 -0.38 0.75
N GLY A 52 5.37 0.83 0.22
CA GLY A 52 6.36 1.34 -0.72
C GLY A 52 5.74 1.83 -2.04
N ILE A 53 6.62 2.23 -2.93
CA ILE A 53 6.30 2.70 -4.28
C ILE A 53 6.21 1.48 -5.20
N PRO A 54 5.24 1.35 -6.10
CA PRO A 54 5.18 0.23 -7.04
C PRO A 54 6.35 0.18 -8.01
N CYS A 55 6.69 -1.03 -8.49
CA CYS A 55 7.58 -1.22 -9.63
C CYS A 55 6.80 -0.90 -10.91
N TRP A 56 6.71 0.38 -11.28
CA TRP A 56 5.86 0.85 -12.40
C TRP A 56 6.07 0.10 -13.71
N PRO A 57 7.33 -0.20 -14.15
CA PRO A 57 7.55 -0.94 -15.39
C PRO A 57 7.15 -2.41 -15.32
N LYS A 58 6.81 -2.93 -14.14
CA LYS A 58 6.55 -4.35 -13.84
C LYS A 58 5.20 -4.60 -13.15
N LEU A 59 4.26 -3.69 -13.30
CA LEU A 59 2.93 -3.84 -12.67
C LEU A 59 2.24 -5.18 -12.98
N PRO A 60 2.21 -5.68 -14.23
CA PRO A 60 1.61 -6.98 -14.52
C PRO A 60 2.27 -8.13 -13.75
N ASP A 61 3.61 -8.15 -13.69
CA ASP A 61 4.38 -9.17 -12.97
C ASP A 61 4.17 -9.05 -11.44
N LEU A 62 3.99 -7.82 -10.94
CA LEU A 62 3.73 -7.54 -9.53
C LEU A 62 2.33 -8.01 -9.11
N PHE A 63 1.30 -7.72 -9.89
CA PHE A 63 -0.08 -8.05 -9.52
C PHE A 63 -0.48 -9.50 -9.81
N LYS A 64 0.17 -10.17 -10.77
CA LYS A 64 -0.18 -11.54 -11.15
C LYS A 64 -0.16 -12.53 -9.98
N PRO A 65 0.94 -12.66 -9.20
CA PRO A 65 0.95 -13.60 -8.07
C PRO A 65 0.02 -13.17 -6.92
N LEU A 66 -0.23 -11.87 -6.72
CA LEU A 66 -1.19 -11.41 -5.73
C LEU A 66 -2.61 -11.88 -6.08
N LYS A 67 -3.04 -11.65 -7.31
CA LYS A 67 -4.36 -12.09 -7.80
C LYS A 67 -4.51 -13.61 -7.77
N ALA A 68 -3.46 -14.34 -8.15
CA ALA A 68 -3.47 -15.81 -8.15
C ALA A 68 -3.66 -16.40 -6.74
N ASN A 69 -3.20 -15.71 -5.72
CA ASN A 69 -3.32 -16.12 -4.31
C ASN A 69 -4.48 -15.42 -3.57
N GLY A 70 -5.35 -14.70 -4.27
CA GLY A 70 -6.47 -14.00 -3.66
C GLY A 70 -6.07 -12.87 -2.70
N LEU A 71 -4.89 -12.28 -2.88
CA LEU A 71 -4.39 -11.19 -2.07
C LEU A 71 -4.94 -9.85 -2.58
N ASN A 72 -5.79 -9.21 -1.79
CA ASN A 72 -6.33 -7.90 -2.09
C ASN A 72 -5.52 -6.80 -1.39
N ILE A 73 -5.05 -5.82 -2.14
CA ILE A 73 -4.38 -4.65 -1.57
C ILE A 73 -5.46 -3.69 -1.06
N THR A 74 -5.69 -3.67 0.24
CA THR A 74 -6.66 -2.79 0.91
C THR A 74 -5.98 -1.63 1.62
N GLY A 75 -4.69 -1.75 1.96
CA GLY A 75 -3.88 -0.70 2.55
C GLY A 75 -2.74 -0.28 1.62
N VAL A 76 -2.57 1.02 1.42
CA VAL A 76 -1.46 1.60 0.68
C VAL A 76 -0.91 2.80 1.44
N VAL A 77 0.40 2.94 1.45
CA VAL A 77 1.07 4.07 2.09
C VAL A 77 1.32 5.20 1.10
N TYR A 78 1.56 4.85 -0.16
CA TYR A 78 1.98 5.81 -1.17
C TYR A 78 0.90 6.84 -1.52
N ALA A 79 -0.34 6.41 -1.77
CA ALA A 79 -1.43 7.30 -2.13
C ALA A 79 -1.79 8.32 -1.02
N PRO A 80 -2.01 7.91 0.25
CA PRO A 80 -2.29 8.83 1.34
C PRO A 80 -1.14 9.81 1.65
N ALA A 81 0.10 9.48 1.25
CA ALA A 81 1.24 10.38 1.40
C ALA A 81 1.08 11.69 0.59
N PHE A 82 0.22 11.72 -0.40
CA PHE A 82 -0.08 12.88 -1.24
C PHE A 82 -1.49 13.44 -1.04
N GLY A 83 -2.33 12.75 -0.28
CA GLY A 83 -3.71 13.14 0.01
C GLY A 83 -3.79 14.02 1.27
N PHE A 84 -3.49 15.31 1.15
CA PHE A 84 -3.58 16.23 2.27
C PHE A 84 -4.98 16.86 2.36
N VAL A 85 -5.54 16.87 3.56
CA VAL A 85 -6.76 17.62 3.88
C VAL A 85 -6.34 18.89 4.61
N TYR A 86 -6.69 20.05 4.07
CA TYR A 86 -6.37 21.37 4.64
C TYR A 86 -7.37 22.43 4.16
N ASN A 87 -7.59 23.46 4.98
CA ASN A 87 -8.46 24.59 4.69
C ASN A 87 -7.68 25.91 4.53
N ASN A 88 -6.42 25.94 4.95
CA ASN A 88 -5.56 27.11 4.90
C ASN A 88 -4.08 26.71 4.81
N LEU A 89 -3.20 27.69 4.60
CA LEU A 89 -1.78 27.46 4.42
C LEU A 89 -1.11 26.83 5.64
N ASP A 90 -1.50 27.25 6.85
CA ASP A 90 -0.91 26.71 8.08
C ASP A 90 -1.24 25.22 8.26
N GLU A 91 -2.45 24.82 7.92
CA GLU A 91 -2.87 23.42 7.92
C GLU A 91 -2.14 22.61 6.85
N LEU A 92 -1.94 23.18 5.66
CA LEU A 92 -1.15 22.54 4.60
C LEU A 92 0.28 22.29 5.06
N VAL A 93 0.95 23.27 5.66
CA VAL A 93 2.32 23.12 6.20
C VAL A 93 2.35 22.02 7.26
N LYS A 94 1.39 21.99 8.17
CA LYS A 94 1.28 20.94 9.20
C LYS A 94 1.04 19.55 8.58
N ALA A 95 0.28 19.46 7.49
CA ALA A 95 0.06 18.21 6.77
C ALA A 95 1.35 17.70 6.13
N TYR A 96 2.14 18.57 5.51
CA TYR A 96 3.47 18.23 4.99
C TYR A 96 4.43 17.72 6.07
N CYS A 97 4.41 18.29 7.28
CA CYS A 97 5.22 17.82 8.40
C CYS A 97 4.87 16.40 8.87
N LYS A 98 3.70 15.89 8.48
CA LYS A 98 3.23 14.53 8.79
C LYS A 98 3.42 13.55 7.63
N ALA A 99 4.00 13.98 6.51
CA ALA A 99 4.28 13.09 5.39
C ALA A 99 5.23 11.94 5.82
N PRO A 100 5.09 10.73 5.25
CA PRO A 100 5.81 9.53 5.70
C PRO A 100 7.33 9.67 5.81
N ASN A 101 7.94 10.50 4.96
CA ASN A 101 9.39 10.75 4.96
C ASN A 101 9.82 11.90 5.88
N SER A 102 8.88 12.56 6.56
CA SER A 102 9.12 13.73 7.40
C SER A 102 8.91 13.45 8.89
N VAL A 103 8.55 12.22 9.25
CA VAL A 103 8.23 11.81 10.62
C VAL A 103 9.29 10.86 11.19
N SER A 104 9.33 10.72 12.51
CA SER A 104 10.17 9.71 13.15
C SER A 104 9.65 8.29 12.81
N ILE A 105 10.51 7.29 13.05
CA ILE A 105 10.11 5.90 12.79
C ILE A 105 8.93 5.48 13.67
N GLU A 106 8.86 5.96 14.90
CA GLU A 106 7.75 5.71 15.85
C GLU A 106 6.43 6.26 15.31
N GLN A 107 6.44 7.49 14.83
CA GLN A 107 5.26 8.12 14.22
C GLN A 107 4.86 7.41 12.92
N GLY A 108 5.86 7.02 12.13
CA GLY A 108 5.64 6.24 10.90
C GLY A 108 5.01 4.87 11.15
N VAL A 109 5.43 4.16 12.21
CA VAL A 109 4.83 2.88 12.64
C VAL A 109 3.40 3.10 13.13
N ALA A 110 3.18 4.07 14.03
CA ALA A 110 1.84 4.34 14.58
C ALA A 110 0.82 4.71 13.48
N TRP A 111 1.25 5.47 12.48
CA TRP A 111 0.39 5.79 11.33
C TRP A 111 0.01 4.55 10.53
N ARG A 112 0.97 3.67 10.26
CA ARG A 112 0.75 2.42 9.51
C ARG A 112 -0.08 1.40 10.30
N GLU A 113 0.10 1.38 11.62
CA GLU A 113 -0.78 0.60 12.50
C GLU A 113 -2.25 1.00 12.34
N GLY A 114 -2.52 2.30 12.26
CA GLY A 114 -3.85 2.81 11.91
C GLY A 114 -4.35 2.27 10.58
N LEU A 115 -3.55 2.34 9.52
CA LEU A 115 -3.91 1.81 8.20
C LEU A 115 -4.18 0.30 8.24
N ILE A 116 -3.33 -0.47 8.94
CA ILE A 116 -3.48 -1.92 9.09
C ILE A 116 -4.81 -2.25 9.77
N ARG A 117 -5.12 -1.59 10.87
CA ARG A 117 -6.37 -1.80 11.62
C ARG A 117 -7.61 -1.40 10.81
N ASP A 118 -7.59 -0.18 10.24
CA ASP A 118 -8.77 0.40 9.60
C ASP A 118 -9.10 -0.32 8.27
N ASN A 119 -8.09 -0.86 7.60
CA ASN A 119 -8.25 -1.64 6.36
C ASN A 119 -8.30 -3.16 6.61
N LYS A 120 -8.30 -3.62 7.87
CA LYS A 120 -8.36 -5.05 8.27
C LYS A 120 -7.30 -5.87 7.54
N VAL A 121 -6.06 -5.43 7.61
CA VAL A 121 -4.92 -6.02 6.91
C VAL A 121 -4.45 -7.27 7.64
N ASP A 122 -4.29 -8.38 6.90
CA ASP A 122 -3.80 -9.67 7.42
C ASP A 122 -2.28 -9.81 7.27
N GLY A 123 -1.67 -9.10 6.30
CA GLY A 123 -0.24 -9.16 6.05
C GLY A 123 0.30 -7.92 5.34
N VAL A 124 1.61 -7.71 5.41
CA VAL A 124 2.29 -6.55 4.79
C VAL A 124 3.33 -7.01 3.78
N LEU A 125 3.24 -6.47 2.57
CA LEU A 125 4.23 -6.66 1.52
C LEU A 125 5.08 -5.40 1.38
N VAL A 126 6.37 -5.52 1.69
CA VAL A 126 7.32 -4.39 1.74
C VAL A 126 8.20 -4.36 0.50
N HIS A 127 8.17 -3.27 -0.25
CA HIS A 127 9.04 -3.03 -1.38
C HIS A 127 10.29 -2.25 -0.98
N TYR A 128 11.46 -2.89 -1.05
CA TYR A 128 12.76 -2.25 -0.90
C TYR A 128 13.16 -1.59 -2.22
N ASN A 129 12.69 -0.36 -2.41
CA ASN A 129 12.89 0.38 -3.65
C ASN A 129 14.30 0.94 -3.76
N ARG A 130 15.13 0.39 -4.65
CA ARG A 130 16.55 0.74 -4.80
C ARG A 130 16.79 2.19 -5.19
N SER A 131 15.89 2.80 -5.94
CA SER A 131 15.98 4.20 -6.39
C SER A 131 15.55 5.21 -5.33
N CYS A 132 14.90 4.79 -4.25
CA CYS A 132 14.42 5.70 -3.20
C CYS A 132 15.08 5.41 -1.86
N LYS A 133 16.28 5.95 -1.64
CA LYS A 133 17.02 5.74 -0.40
C LYS A 133 16.30 6.25 0.86
N PRO A 134 15.64 7.43 0.85
CA PRO A 134 14.89 7.88 2.02
C PRO A 134 13.80 6.90 2.44
N TRP A 135 13.13 6.26 1.47
CA TRP A 135 12.11 5.25 1.75
C TRP A 135 12.73 3.93 2.20
N SER A 136 13.67 3.39 1.43
CA SER A 136 14.25 2.07 1.66
C SER A 136 15.14 2.00 2.90
N GLY A 137 15.71 3.13 3.32
CA GLY A 137 16.65 3.17 4.44
C GLY A 137 16.06 2.75 5.79
N TYR A 138 14.77 2.98 6.02
CA TYR A 138 14.11 2.58 7.27
C TYR A 138 13.17 1.36 7.12
N MET A 139 12.95 0.86 5.91
CA MET A 139 12.04 -0.27 5.66
C MET A 139 12.40 -1.54 6.40
N PRO A 140 13.67 -1.95 6.56
CA PRO A 140 14.02 -3.13 7.33
C PRO A 140 13.57 -3.03 8.79
N GLU A 141 13.74 -1.88 9.42
CA GLU A 141 13.26 -1.65 10.80
C GLU A 141 11.73 -1.59 10.84
N MET A 142 11.09 -0.98 9.86
CA MET A 142 9.64 -0.96 9.74
C MET A 142 9.07 -2.39 9.64
N GLN A 143 9.63 -3.22 8.76
CA GLN A 143 9.24 -4.63 8.63
C GLN A 143 9.43 -5.39 9.94
N ARG A 144 10.56 -5.17 10.63
CA ARG A 144 10.83 -5.79 11.94
C ARG A 144 9.74 -5.43 12.95
N ARG A 145 9.33 -4.16 13.01
CA ARG A 145 8.28 -3.70 13.91
C ARG A 145 6.91 -4.27 13.58
N PHE A 146 6.53 -4.32 12.31
CA PHE A 146 5.27 -4.97 11.92
C PHE A 146 5.21 -6.41 12.40
N THR A 147 6.30 -7.16 12.22
CA THR A 147 6.35 -8.56 12.63
C THR A 147 6.42 -8.73 14.15
N LYS A 148 7.31 -7.99 14.85
CA LYS A 148 7.58 -8.21 16.27
C LYS A 148 6.62 -7.45 17.19
N ASP A 149 6.30 -6.20 16.86
CA ASP A 149 5.56 -5.33 17.76
C ASP A 149 4.04 -5.44 17.49
N LEU A 150 3.65 -5.61 16.23
CA LEU A 150 2.24 -5.73 15.83
C LEU A 150 1.79 -7.18 15.56
N GLY A 151 2.71 -8.14 15.48
CA GLY A 151 2.39 -9.54 15.19
C GLY A 151 1.83 -9.80 13.78
N ILE A 152 2.04 -8.86 12.85
CA ILE A 152 1.52 -8.95 11.48
C ILE A 152 2.53 -9.68 10.57
N PRO A 153 2.15 -10.74 9.85
CA PRO A 153 2.98 -11.38 8.86
C PRO A 153 3.50 -10.38 7.82
N THR A 154 4.80 -10.40 7.55
CA THR A 154 5.41 -9.49 6.57
C THR A 154 6.39 -10.22 5.65
N ALA A 155 6.39 -9.83 4.38
CA ALA A 155 7.43 -10.23 3.43
C ALA A 155 8.02 -8.98 2.75
N GLY A 156 9.32 -8.99 2.51
CA GLY A 156 10.02 -7.94 1.79
C GLY A 156 10.57 -8.44 0.46
N PHE A 157 10.57 -7.59 -0.54
CA PHE A 157 11.17 -7.86 -1.84
C PHE A 157 11.96 -6.67 -2.37
N ASP A 158 13.02 -6.96 -3.09
CA ASP A 158 13.83 -5.98 -3.81
C ASP A 158 13.20 -5.63 -5.15
N GLY A 159 13.26 -4.36 -5.49
CA GLY A 159 12.79 -3.86 -6.78
C GLY A 159 13.22 -2.42 -7.02
N ASP A 160 12.65 -1.84 -8.05
CA ASP A 160 12.89 -0.46 -8.41
C ASP A 160 11.65 0.15 -9.06
N GLN A 161 11.32 1.38 -8.68
CA GLN A 161 10.17 2.09 -9.25
C GLN A 161 10.36 2.46 -10.73
N ALA A 162 11.60 2.54 -11.20
CA ALA A 162 11.93 3.03 -12.54
C ALA A 162 12.75 2.03 -13.38
N ASP A 163 13.68 1.29 -12.76
CA ASP A 163 14.56 0.36 -13.45
C ASP A 163 14.04 -1.09 -13.41
N PRO A 164 13.49 -1.60 -14.53
CA PRO A 164 12.91 -2.96 -14.57
C PRO A 164 13.95 -4.08 -14.36
N ARG A 165 15.25 -3.80 -14.50
CA ARG A 165 16.33 -4.79 -14.31
C ARG A 165 16.50 -5.19 -12.84
N ASN A 166 16.05 -4.34 -11.93
CA ASN A 166 16.12 -4.59 -10.49
C ASN A 166 14.93 -5.41 -9.94
N PHE A 167 13.98 -5.80 -10.79
CA PHE A 167 12.86 -6.65 -10.40
C PHE A 167 13.05 -8.08 -10.92
N ASN A 168 13.03 -9.04 -10.00
CA ASN A 168 13.07 -10.46 -10.34
C ASN A 168 11.72 -11.13 -10.00
N ALA A 169 10.98 -11.51 -11.04
CA ALA A 169 9.63 -12.05 -10.89
C ALA A 169 9.60 -13.35 -10.07
N ALA A 170 10.56 -14.25 -10.26
CA ALA A 170 10.59 -15.52 -9.54
C ALA A 170 10.89 -15.33 -8.04
N GLN A 171 11.82 -14.44 -7.70
CA GLN A 171 12.08 -14.08 -6.30
C GLN A 171 10.87 -13.42 -5.66
N TYR A 172 10.22 -12.51 -6.39
CA TYR A 172 9.02 -11.85 -5.91
C TYR A 172 7.88 -12.84 -5.64
N GLU A 173 7.63 -13.78 -6.57
CA GLU A 173 6.63 -14.84 -6.41
C GLU A 173 6.91 -15.71 -5.16
N THR A 174 8.18 -16.07 -4.92
CA THR A 174 8.58 -16.77 -3.70
C THR A 174 8.29 -15.97 -2.43
N ARG A 175 8.49 -14.64 -2.45
CA ARG A 175 8.18 -13.77 -1.31
C ARG A 175 6.68 -13.66 -1.06
N VAL A 176 5.88 -13.57 -2.13
CA VAL A 176 4.42 -13.57 -2.04
C VAL A 176 3.93 -14.89 -1.45
N GLN A 177 4.45 -16.02 -1.93
CA GLN A 177 4.07 -17.34 -1.40
C GLN A 177 4.42 -17.48 0.09
N GLY A 178 5.60 -17.06 0.50
CA GLY A 178 5.99 -17.06 1.92
C GLY A 178 5.12 -16.16 2.80
N LEU A 179 4.61 -15.05 2.25
CA LEU A 179 3.65 -14.20 2.95
C LEU A 179 2.30 -14.90 3.13
N VAL A 180 1.80 -15.59 2.08
CA VAL A 180 0.55 -16.38 2.16
C VAL A 180 0.66 -17.43 3.25
N GLU A 181 1.71 -18.25 3.23
CA GLU A 181 1.95 -19.30 4.23
C GLU A 181 2.02 -18.73 5.67
N ALA A 182 2.64 -17.56 5.83
CA ALA A 182 2.73 -16.90 7.12
C ALA A 182 1.35 -16.37 7.61
N MET A 183 0.51 -15.86 6.71
CA MET A 183 -0.85 -15.43 7.04
C MET A 183 -1.73 -16.63 7.41
N GLU A 184 -1.71 -17.71 6.64
CA GLU A 184 -2.45 -18.94 6.93
C GLU A 184 -2.03 -19.55 8.29
N ALA A 185 -0.72 -19.59 8.57
CA ALA A 185 -0.21 -20.05 9.86
C ALA A 185 -0.61 -19.14 11.03
N ASN A 186 -0.81 -17.85 10.78
CA ASN A 186 -1.28 -16.90 11.80
C ASN A 186 -2.79 -17.06 12.06
N ASP A 187 -3.58 -17.31 11.03
CA ASP A 187 -5.02 -17.53 11.17
C ASP A 187 -5.34 -18.85 11.88
N ALA A 188 -4.52 -19.87 11.69
CA ALA A 188 -4.65 -21.14 12.40
C ALA A 188 -4.39 -21.03 13.92
N LYS A 189 -3.86 -19.89 14.41
CA LYS A 189 -3.61 -19.63 15.83
C LYS A 189 -4.71 -18.80 16.51
N LYS A 190 -5.62 -18.22 15.73
CA LYS A 190 -6.78 -17.45 16.21
C LYS A 190 -7.96 -18.37 16.52
#